data_d501331b98be1ec9dc1c92b0b17a182c
#
_entry.id   d501331b98be1ec9dc1c92b0b17a182c
#
_cell.length_a   1.000
_cell.length_b   1.000
_cell.length_c   1.000
_cell.angle_alpha   90.00
_cell.angle_beta   90.00
_cell.angle_gamma   90.00
#
_symmetry.space_group_name_H-M   'P 1'
#
loop_
_entity.id
_entity.type
_entity.pdbx_description
1 polymer ?
#
loop_
_entity_poly.entity_id
_entity_poly.type
_entity_poly.pdbx_seq_one_letter_code
_entity_poly.pdbx_strand_id
1 'polypeptide(L)'
;TITAKIKDKTNYEWKDGLNGDLTINWSITQATPDYTVPTGLTSVKGKVLADVALPTGFTWNTPATVLTAGTNTYKATFTPVDTTNYKTIMDIDIEVDVKNIFDVITSVPGGNGTITPSKIDVIEGSKVKITFTPNTGYMIDKVLVNGIEKTVTGNEIEITVDEEKTVEVSYKKIPFTITVEEVTGATVDPDGTVTVSYGDNKDFTIT
;
A
#
# COMPACT_ATOMS: atom_id res chain seq x y z
N THR A 1 -7.11 55.04 -12.73
CA THR A 1 -7.49 56.43 -12.47
C THR A 1 -8.53 56.85 -13.50
N ILE A 2 -9.61 57.45 -13.06
CA ILE A 2 -10.62 58.09 -13.89
C ILE A 2 -10.60 59.59 -13.58
N THR A 3 -10.52 60.43 -14.61
CA THR A 3 -10.62 61.86 -14.43
C THR A 3 -11.95 62.36 -14.95
N ALA A 4 -12.78 62.91 -14.08
CA ALA A 4 -14.00 63.60 -14.45
C ALA A 4 -13.70 65.11 -14.60
N LYS A 5 -14.22 65.72 -15.67
CA LYS A 5 -14.00 67.14 -15.97
C LYS A 5 -15.31 67.85 -16.00
N ILE A 6 -15.37 69.01 -15.40
CA ILE A 6 -16.51 69.93 -15.58
C ILE A 6 -16.35 70.60 -16.95
N LYS A 7 -17.34 70.41 -17.84
CA LYS A 7 -17.30 70.93 -19.18
C LYS A 7 -17.49 72.47 -19.22
N ASP A 8 -18.32 72.96 -18.34
CA ASP A 8 -18.58 74.41 -18.19
C ASP A 8 -18.25 74.85 -16.77
N LYS A 9 -17.05 75.29 -16.54
CA LYS A 9 -16.51 75.76 -15.26
C LYS A 9 -17.00 77.12 -14.83
N THR A 10 -17.71 77.86 -15.71
CA THR A 10 -18.25 79.16 -15.38
C THR A 10 -19.57 79.01 -14.63
N ASN A 11 -20.39 78.04 -15.00
CA ASN A 11 -21.75 77.82 -14.46
C ASN A 11 -21.90 76.62 -13.57
N TYR A 12 -20.86 75.72 -13.47
CA TYR A 12 -20.92 74.51 -12.70
C TYR A 12 -19.67 74.28 -11.90
N GLU A 13 -19.84 73.73 -10.71
CA GLU A 13 -18.80 73.28 -9.80
C GLU A 13 -19.18 71.93 -9.20
N TRP A 14 -18.20 71.17 -8.65
CA TRP A 14 -18.51 70.00 -7.88
C TRP A 14 -19.23 70.40 -6.59
N LYS A 15 -20.00 69.48 -6.01
CA LYS A 15 -20.79 69.71 -4.78
C LYS A 15 -20.01 70.33 -3.62
N ASP A 16 -18.70 70.10 -3.60
CA ASP A 16 -17.74 70.63 -2.60
C ASP A 16 -17.20 72.01 -2.95
N GLY A 17 -17.71 72.69 -3.99
CA GLY A 17 -17.29 74.03 -4.41
C GLY A 17 -16.00 74.07 -5.24
N LEU A 18 -15.45 72.93 -5.64
CA LEU A 18 -14.24 72.87 -6.45
C LEU A 18 -14.53 72.93 -7.94
N ASN A 19 -13.75 73.69 -8.69
CA ASN A 19 -13.87 73.82 -10.18
C ASN A 19 -12.76 73.05 -10.92
N GLY A 20 -11.91 72.33 -10.21
CA GLY A 20 -10.82 71.54 -10.78
C GLY A 20 -11.32 70.20 -11.37
N ASP A 21 -10.43 69.51 -12.06
CA ASP A 21 -10.71 68.14 -12.49
C ASP A 21 -10.75 67.22 -11.26
N LEU A 22 -11.80 66.40 -11.15
CA LEU A 22 -11.90 65.40 -10.09
C LEU A 22 -11.19 64.14 -10.55
N THR A 23 -10.12 63.75 -9.84
CA THR A 23 -9.41 62.48 -10.09
C THR A 23 -9.85 61.44 -9.08
N ILE A 24 -10.44 60.39 -9.57
CA ILE A 24 -10.81 59.21 -8.78
C ILE A 24 -9.78 58.12 -9.02
N ASN A 25 -9.01 57.81 -7.98
CA ASN A 25 -8.08 56.71 -8.02
C ASN A 25 -8.80 55.44 -7.66
N TRP A 26 -8.68 54.45 -8.49
CA TRP A 26 -9.20 53.10 -8.24
C TRP A 26 -8.15 52.09 -8.66
N SER A 27 -8.19 50.94 -8.07
CA SER A 27 -7.36 49.79 -8.43
C SER A 27 -8.21 48.53 -8.52
N ILE A 28 -7.86 47.70 -9.47
CA ILE A 28 -8.37 46.35 -9.56
C ILE A 28 -7.32 45.44 -8.92
N THR A 29 -7.71 44.68 -7.92
CA THR A 29 -6.85 43.68 -7.30
C THR A 29 -7.26 42.31 -7.80
N GLN A 30 -6.31 41.38 -7.85
CA GLN A 30 -6.59 40.00 -8.22
C GLN A 30 -7.61 39.39 -7.25
N ALA A 31 -8.57 38.67 -7.82
CA ALA A 31 -9.54 37.91 -7.07
C ALA A 31 -8.92 36.63 -6.48
N THR A 32 -9.58 36.06 -5.49
CA THR A 32 -9.25 34.69 -5.02
C THR A 32 -9.85 33.70 -6.00
N PRO A 33 -9.06 32.75 -6.55
CA PRO A 33 -9.59 31.73 -7.44
C PRO A 33 -10.40 30.68 -6.66
N ASP A 34 -11.34 30.05 -7.34
CA ASP A 34 -11.96 28.81 -6.85
C ASP A 34 -11.02 27.63 -7.15
N TYR A 35 -10.84 26.77 -6.16
CA TYR A 35 -10.06 25.54 -6.29
C TYR A 35 -10.57 24.48 -5.28
N THR A 36 -10.29 23.22 -5.57
CA THR A 36 -10.61 22.11 -4.65
C THR A 36 -9.30 21.53 -4.13
N VAL A 37 -9.17 21.45 -2.80
CA VAL A 37 -7.99 20.85 -2.17
C VAL A 37 -7.95 19.36 -2.52
N PRO A 38 -6.83 18.85 -3.07
CA PRO A 38 -6.68 17.43 -3.36
C PRO A 38 -6.79 16.58 -2.09
N THR A 39 -7.49 15.46 -2.19
CA THR A 39 -7.68 14.48 -1.10
C THR A 39 -7.41 13.07 -1.57
N GLY A 40 -7.22 12.12 -0.63
CA GLY A 40 -7.00 10.71 -0.95
C GLY A 40 -5.63 10.43 -1.58
N LEU A 41 -4.65 11.30 -1.39
CA LEU A 41 -3.29 11.09 -1.88
C LEU A 41 -2.58 10.04 -1.03
N THR A 42 -1.91 9.11 -1.70
CA THR A 42 -1.19 8.02 -1.04
C THR A 42 0.23 7.90 -1.58
N SER A 43 1.13 7.39 -0.74
CA SER A 43 2.51 7.08 -1.12
C SER A 43 3.07 5.99 -0.20
N VAL A 44 4.36 5.71 -0.32
CA VAL A 44 5.07 4.77 0.55
C VAL A 44 6.27 5.45 1.20
N LYS A 45 6.62 4.99 2.39
CA LYS A 45 7.77 5.45 3.17
C LYS A 45 9.05 5.41 2.35
N GLY A 46 9.86 6.45 2.46
CA GLY A 46 11.15 6.57 1.78
C GLY A 46 11.10 7.16 0.37
N LYS A 47 9.91 7.33 -0.22
CA LYS A 47 9.73 8.14 -1.43
C LYS A 47 9.86 9.62 -1.11
N VAL A 48 10.04 10.46 -2.15
CA VAL A 48 10.01 11.90 -2.00
C VAL A 48 8.64 12.47 -2.33
N LEU A 49 8.33 13.63 -1.77
CA LEU A 49 7.02 14.26 -1.95
C LEU A 49 6.73 14.59 -3.43
N ALA A 50 7.75 14.83 -4.24
CA ALA A 50 7.63 15.02 -5.69
C ALA A 50 7.03 13.80 -6.43
N ASP A 51 7.15 12.60 -5.86
CA ASP A 51 6.58 11.37 -6.43
C ASP A 51 5.05 11.28 -6.23
N VAL A 52 4.47 12.13 -5.37
CA VAL A 52 3.03 12.23 -5.15
C VAL A 52 2.44 13.20 -6.15
N ALA A 53 1.74 12.67 -7.15
CA ALA A 53 1.15 13.48 -8.20
C ALA A 53 0.05 14.40 -7.68
N LEU A 54 0.11 15.68 -8.06
CA LEU A 54 -0.91 16.68 -7.78
C LEU A 54 -1.72 16.98 -9.04
N PRO A 55 -2.98 17.41 -8.89
CA PRO A 55 -3.77 17.94 -10.00
C PRO A 55 -3.14 19.18 -10.62
N THR A 56 -3.52 19.48 -11.85
CA THR A 56 -3.07 20.67 -12.57
C THR A 56 -3.27 21.94 -11.75
N GLY A 57 -2.28 22.80 -11.74
CA GLY A 57 -2.24 24.05 -11.00
C GLY A 57 -1.65 23.94 -9.61
N PHE A 58 -1.52 22.73 -9.04
CA PHE A 58 -0.88 22.53 -7.74
C PHE A 58 0.60 22.15 -7.88
N THR A 59 1.41 22.63 -6.97
CA THR A 59 2.83 22.28 -6.83
C THR A 59 3.19 22.15 -5.36
N TRP A 60 4.02 21.16 -5.00
CA TRP A 60 4.54 21.03 -3.63
C TRP A 60 5.54 22.14 -3.30
N ASN A 61 5.43 22.72 -2.09
CA ASN A 61 6.37 23.74 -1.65
C ASN A 61 7.76 23.16 -1.35
N THR A 62 7.82 21.90 -0.90
CA THR A 62 9.05 21.18 -0.54
C THR A 62 9.13 19.81 -1.22
N PRO A 63 9.25 19.73 -2.54
CA PRO A 63 9.14 18.49 -3.31
C PRO A 63 10.19 17.43 -2.95
N ALA A 64 11.34 17.82 -2.42
CA ALA A 64 12.43 16.92 -2.02
C ALA A 64 12.23 16.29 -0.62
N THR A 65 11.13 16.59 0.08
CA THR A 65 10.85 16.02 1.40
C THR A 65 10.70 14.51 1.30
N VAL A 66 11.48 13.77 2.09
CA VAL A 66 11.38 12.31 2.22
C VAL A 66 10.16 11.97 3.08
N LEU A 67 9.31 11.08 2.56
CA LEU A 67 8.05 10.71 3.19
C LEU A 67 8.27 9.74 4.36
N THR A 68 7.60 10.00 5.48
CA THR A 68 7.55 9.13 6.66
C THR A 68 6.16 8.51 6.78
N ALA A 69 6.09 7.27 7.28
CA ALA A 69 4.82 6.55 7.40
C ALA A 69 3.80 7.29 8.28
N GLY A 70 2.53 7.09 7.96
CA GLY A 70 1.37 7.72 8.59
C GLY A 70 0.73 8.80 7.72
N THR A 71 -0.37 9.37 8.21
CA THR A 71 -1.01 10.52 7.55
C THR A 71 -0.26 11.79 7.92
N ASN A 72 0.33 12.43 6.93
CA ASN A 72 1.13 13.64 7.10
C ASN A 72 0.55 14.78 6.27
N THR A 73 0.67 16.00 6.77
CA THR A 73 0.23 17.21 6.07
C THR A 73 1.42 17.94 5.47
N TYR A 74 1.34 18.25 4.18
CA TYR A 74 2.36 18.98 3.43
C TYR A 74 1.78 20.23 2.80
N LYS A 75 2.63 21.24 2.62
CA LYS A 75 2.25 22.51 2.00
C LYS A 75 2.38 22.45 0.48
N ALA A 76 1.37 23.00 -0.19
CA ALA A 76 1.35 23.15 -1.64
C ALA A 76 0.92 24.57 -2.03
N THR A 77 1.21 24.93 -3.26
CA THR A 77 0.81 26.19 -3.88
C THR A 77 -0.11 25.89 -5.05
N PHE A 78 -1.25 26.59 -5.13
CA PHE A 78 -2.13 26.60 -6.28
C PHE A 78 -1.91 27.84 -7.13
N THR A 79 -1.55 27.65 -8.40
CA THR A 79 -1.39 28.71 -9.40
C THR A 79 -2.50 28.58 -10.43
N PRO A 80 -3.45 29.53 -10.49
CA PRO A 80 -4.51 29.52 -11.48
C PRO A 80 -3.95 29.77 -12.89
N VAL A 81 -4.68 29.32 -13.92
CA VAL A 81 -4.29 29.55 -15.32
C VAL A 81 -4.24 31.04 -15.66
N ASP A 82 -5.21 31.81 -15.15
CA ASP A 82 -5.27 33.27 -15.31
C ASP A 82 -4.65 33.97 -14.10
N THR A 83 -3.33 34.12 -14.11
CA THR A 83 -2.57 34.83 -13.07
C THR A 83 -2.69 36.36 -13.17
N THR A 84 -3.33 36.90 -14.19
CA THR A 84 -3.60 38.32 -14.32
C THR A 84 -4.75 38.75 -13.41
N ASN A 85 -5.81 37.97 -13.40
CA ASN A 85 -7.05 38.27 -12.69
C ASN A 85 -7.18 37.56 -11.34
N TYR A 86 -6.45 36.47 -11.14
CA TYR A 86 -6.49 35.67 -9.91
C TYR A 86 -5.13 35.56 -9.26
N LYS A 87 -5.14 35.60 -7.93
CA LYS A 87 -3.91 35.45 -7.13
C LYS A 87 -3.53 33.97 -6.98
N THR A 88 -2.26 33.70 -6.88
CA THR A 88 -1.71 32.42 -6.42
C THR A 88 -2.04 32.21 -4.94
N ILE A 89 -2.46 30.99 -4.57
CA ILE A 89 -2.74 30.60 -3.19
C ILE A 89 -1.58 29.75 -2.68
N MET A 90 -0.91 30.23 -1.66
CA MET A 90 0.26 29.57 -1.05
C MET A 90 -0.13 28.82 0.22
N ASP A 91 0.73 27.89 0.63
CA ASP A 91 0.67 27.20 1.92
C ASP A 91 -0.64 26.42 2.19
N ILE A 92 -1.21 25.87 1.12
CA ILE A 92 -2.39 25.00 1.20
C ILE A 92 -1.98 23.69 1.88
N ASP A 93 -2.70 23.30 2.92
CA ASP A 93 -2.52 22.03 3.59
C ASP A 93 -3.14 20.89 2.77
N ILE A 94 -2.31 19.90 2.45
CA ILE A 94 -2.73 18.68 1.73
C ILE A 94 -2.25 17.46 2.51
N GLU A 95 -3.17 16.55 2.82
CA GLU A 95 -2.86 15.31 3.50
C GLU A 95 -2.41 14.22 2.51
N VAL A 96 -1.36 13.50 2.90
CA VAL A 96 -0.85 12.32 2.18
C VAL A 96 -0.79 11.15 3.17
N ASP A 97 -1.45 10.04 2.84
CA ASP A 97 -1.38 8.80 3.60
C ASP A 97 -0.19 7.96 3.11
N VAL A 98 0.84 7.87 3.94
CA VAL A 98 2.11 7.21 3.62
C VAL A 98 2.16 5.84 4.28
N LYS A 99 2.12 4.78 3.47
CA LYS A 99 2.16 3.39 3.93
C LYS A 99 3.59 2.93 4.23
N ASN A 100 3.74 2.03 5.21
CA ASN A 100 4.98 1.28 5.39
C ASN A 100 5.19 0.28 4.23
N ILE A 101 6.43 -0.18 4.12
CA ILE A 101 6.79 -1.37 3.35
C ILE A 101 7.36 -2.35 4.35
N PHE A 102 6.85 -3.58 4.34
CA PHE A 102 7.26 -4.66 5.22
C PHE A 102 7.84 -5.83 4.43
N ASP A 103 8.84 -6.46 4.99
CA ASP A 103 9.39 -7.70 4.46
C ASP A 103 8.47 -8.89 4.80
N VAL A 104 8.22 -9.73 3.81
CA VAL A 104 7.71 -11.09 4.00
C VAL A 104 8.84 -12.04 3.69
N ILE A 105 9.37 -12.71 4.70
CA ILE A 105 10.51 -13.64 4.60
C ILE A 105 9.97 -15.05 4.76
N THR A 106 10.35 -15.95 3.85
CA THR A 106 9.88 -17.33 3.90
C THR A 106 11.04 -18.31 4.10
N SER A 107 10.79 -19.43 4.76
CA SER A 107 11.80 -20.46 5.02
C SER A 107 11.19 -21.86 4.96
N VAL A 108 12.06 -22.85 4.69
CA VAL A 108 11.72 -24.28 4.65
C VAL A 108 12.72 -25.06 5.52
N PRO A 109 12.53 -25.04 6.86
CA PRO A 109 13.36 -25.86 7.74
C PRO A 109 13.23 -27.36 7.38
N GLY A 110 14.38 -28.03 7.29
CA GLY A 110 14.44 -29.45 6.95
C GLY A 110 14.27 -29.77 5.44
N GLY A 111 14.06 -28.78 4.58
CA GLY A 111 13.92 -29.00 3.14
C GLY A 111 12.66 -29.79 2.77
N ASN A 112 12.77 -30.68 1.78
CA ASN A 112 11.73 -31.56 1.25
C ASN A 112 10.57 -30.85 0.51
N GLY A 113 10.82 -29.62 0.06
CA GLY A 113 9.92 -28.82 -0.76
C GLY A 113 10.43 -27.39 -0.90
N THR A 114 9.63 -26.54 -1.52
CA THR A 114 9.93 -25.12 -1.70
C THR A 114 8.76 -24.26 -1.28
N ILE A 115 9.03 -22.95 -1.10
CA ILE A 115 8.06 -21.92 -0.80
C ILE A 115 8.29 -20.73 -1.74
N THR A 116 7.22 -20.13 -2.24
CA THR A 116 7.30 -19.00 -3.17
C THR A 116 6.28 -17.91 -2.77
N PRO A 117 6.71 -16.63 -2.74
CA PRO A 117 8.06 -16.11 -2.92
C PRO A 117 8.99 -16.42 -1.74
N SER A 118 10.31 -16.41 -1.96
CA SER A 118 11.31 -16.61 -0.88
C SER A 118 11.50 -15.37 0.00
N LYS A 119 11.36 -14.20 -0.61
CA LYS A 119 11.33 -12.89 0.05
C LYS A 119 10.58 -11.91 -0.87
N ILE A 120 9.82 -11.01 -0.29
CA ILE A 120 9.12 -9.94 -1.01
C ILE A 120 8.88 -8.75 -0.09
N ASP A 121 9.06 -7.53 -0.62
CA ASP A 121 8.68 -6.27 0.02
C ASP A 121 7.24 -5.96 -0.32
N VAL A 122 6.42 -5.68 0.69
CA VAL A 122 4.96 -5.54 0.56
C VAL A 122 4.49 -4.25 1.21
N ILE A 123 3.66 -3.51 0.48
CA ILE A 123 3.02 -2.30 1.02
C ILE A 123 2.03 -2.71 2.12
N GLU A 124 2.08 -2.02 3.24
CA GLU A 124 1.17 -2.17 4.38
C GLU A 124 -0.30 -2.29 3.96
N GLY A 125 -0.99 -3.29 4.50
CA GLY A 125 -2.38 -3.58 4.21
C GLY A 125 -2.62 -4.41 2.95
N SER A 126 -1.58 -4.68 2.14
CA SER A 126 -1.70 -5.51 0.95
C SER A 126 -1.73 -7.00 1.31
N LYS A 127 -2.28 -7.79 0.41
CA LYS A 127 -2.33 -9.24 0.53
C LYS A 127 -1.25 -9.90 -0.32
N VAL A 128 -0.65 -10.94 0.23
CA VAL A 128 0.35 -11.76 -0.46
C VAL A 128 -0.11 -13.20 -0.48
N LYS A 129 -0.06 -13.80 -1.66
CA LYS A 129 -0.28 -15.23 -1.86
C LYS A 129 1.06 -15.95 -1.78
N ILE A 130 1.14 -16.96 -0.91
CA ILE A 130 2.30 -17.80 -0.71
C ILE A 130 1.95 -19.22 -1.12
N THR A 131 2.79 -19.81 -1.97
CA THR A 131 2.61 -21.16 -2.51
C THR A 131 3.65 -22.11 -1.96
N PHE A 132 3.23 -23.29 -1.56
CA PHE A 132 4.05 -24.37 -1.04
C PHE A 132 4.14 -25.49 -2.08
N THR A 133 5.34 -25.98 -2.35
CA THR A 133 5.54 -27.06 -3.33
C THR A 133 6.32 -28.19 -2.65
N PRO A 134 5.61 -29.22 -2.11
CA PRO A 134 6.27 -30.39 -1.58
C PRO A 134 7.06 -31.15 -2.66
N ASN A 135 8.20 -31.73 -2.30
CA ASN A 135 8.89 -32.68 -3.17
C ASN A 135 8.08 -33.98 -3.32
N THR A 136 8.38 -34.76 -4.34
CA THR A 136 7.73 -36.08 -4.56
C THR A 136 7.82 -36.94 -3.31
N GLY A 137 6.70 -37.47 -2.86
CA GLY A 137 6.59 -38.29 -1.66
C GLY A 137 6.47 -37.53 -0.36
N TYR A 138 6.36 -36.22 -0.42
CA TYR A 138 6.18 -35.36 0.76
C TYR A 138 4.83 -34.61 0.69
N MET A 139 4.35 -34.19 1.85
CA MET A 139 3.18 -33.36 2.03
C MET A 139 3.50 -32.26 3.05
N ILE A 140 2.70 -31.20 3.05
CA ILE A 140 2.81 -30.15 4.08
C ILE A 140 2.55 -30.79 5.45
N ASP A 141 3.42 -30.54 6.40
CA ASP A 141 3.26 -30.91 7.80
C ASP A 141 2.67 -29.74 8.58
N LYS A 142 3.37 -28.60 8.58
CA LYS A 142 2.96 -27.37 9.27
C LYS A 142 3.30 -26.13 8.45
N VAL A 143 2.48 -25.10 8.60
CA VAL A 143 2.77 -23.73 8.14
C VAL A 143 2.65 -22.80 9.33
N LEU A 144 3.69 -22.02 9.57
CA LEU A 144 3.73 -21.02 10.63
C LEU A 144 3.81 -19.62 10.01
N VAL A 145 3.01 -18.69 10.51
CA VAL A 145 3.11 -17.26 10.19
C VAL A 145 3.43 -16.54 11.50
N ASN A 146 4.58 -15.86 11.55
CA ASN A 146 5.14 -15.27 12.78
C ASN A 146 5.13 -16.26 13.97
N GLY A 147 5.51 -17.51 13.70
CA GLY A 147 5.55 -18.58 14.70
C GLY A 147 4.19 -19.18 15.08
N ILE A 148 3.09 -18.67 14.54
CA ILE A 148 1.72 -19.16 14.81
C ILE A 148 1.29 -20.10 13.70
N GLU A 149 0.88 -21.32 14.07
CA GLU A 149 0.38 -22.31 13.11
C GLU A 149 -0.89 -21.84 12.39
N LYS A 150 -0.92 -22.03 11.08
CA LYS A 150 -2.04 -21.67 10.21
C LYS A 150 -2.54 -22.90 9.45
N THR A 151 -3.86 -23.02 9.39
CA THR A 151 -4.50 -24.03 8.51
C THR A 151 -4.36 -23.59 7.07
N VAL A 152 -3.90 -24.52 6.22
CA VAL A 152 -3.70 -24.30 4.78
C VAL A 152 -4.71 -25.15 4.01
N THR A 153 -5.36 -24.56 3.04
CA THR A 153 -6.25 -25.29 2.12
C THR A 153 -5.52 -25.48 0.80
N GLY A 154 -5.24 -26.74 0.45
CA GLY A 154 -4.37 -27.04 -0.69
C GLY A 154 -2.91 -26.68 -0.38
N ASN A 155 -2.23 -26.08 -1.34
CA ASN A 155 -0.80 -25.76 -1.25
C ASN A 155 -0.53 -24.25 -1.23
N GLU A 156 -1.45 -23.45 -0.69
CA GLU A 156 -1.30 -21.99 -0.66
C GLU A 156 -1.97 -21.34 0.54
N ILE A 157 -1.49 -20.16 0.90
CA ILE A 157 -2.10 -19.29 1.90
C ILE A 157 -2.05 -17.84 1.40
N GLU A 158 -3.09 -17.07 1.68
CA GLU A 158 -3.11 -15.62 1.51
C GLU A 158 -3.00 -14.95 2.87
N ILE A 159 -2.05 -14.04 3.04
CA ILE A 159 -1.84 -13.29 4.29
C ILE A 159 -1.95 -11.79 4.01
N THR A 160 -2.53 -11.03 4.95
CA THR A 160 -2.48 -9.57 4.95
C THR A 160 -1.21 -9.12 5.67
N VAL A 161 -0.48 -8.17 5.07
CA VAL A 161 0.80 -7.68 5.58
C VAL A 161 0.60 -6.34 6.25
N ASP A 162 0.51 -6.34 7.56
CA ASP A 162 0.33 -5.19 8.45
C ASP A 162 1.57 -4.93 9.33
N GLU A 163 2.54 -5.82 9.27
CA GLU A 163 3.84 -5.81 9.94
C GLU A 163 4.82 -6.72 9.19
N GLU A 164 6.08 -6.76 9.57
CA GLU A 164 7.05 -7.78 9.12
C GLU A 164 6.47 -9.19 9.31
N LYS A 165 6.53 -10.03 8.27
CA LYS A 165 6.02 -11.40 8.33
C LYS A 165 7.13 -12.40 8.06
N THR A 166 7.16 -13.45 8.89
CA THR A 166 7.92 -14.66 8.62
C THR A 166 6.93 -15.78 8.30
N VAL A 167 7.17 -16.53 7.23
CA VAL A 167 6.37 -17.70 6.88
C VAL A 167 7.28 -18.91 6.75
N GLU A 168 7.01 -19.91 7.55
CA GLU A 168 7.79 -21.14 7.63
C GLU A 168 6.90 -22.32 7.26
N VAL A 169 7.40 -23.21 6.41
CA VAL A 169 6.72 -24.45 6.07
C VAL A 169 7.64 -25.65 6.36
N SER A 170 7.10 -26.66 7.01
CA SER A 170 7.74 -27.97 7.14
C SER A 170 6.98 -29.03 6.34
N TYR A 171 7.72 -30.00 5.84
CA TYR A 171 7.18 -31.10 5.05
C TYR A 171 7.49 -32.44 5.73
N LYS A 172 6.56 -33.39 5.62
CA LYS A 172 6.72 -34.76 6.07
C LYS A 172 6.47 -35.74 4.95
N LYS A 173 7.00 -36.96 5.07
CA LYS A 173 6.72 -38.05 4.14
C LYS A 173 5.22 -38.37 4.13
N ILE A 174 4.69 -38.70 2.97
CA ILE A 174 3.30 -39.14 2.82
C ILE A 174 3.14 -40.52 3.50
N PRO A 175 2.22 -40.65 4.48
CA PRO A 175 1.93 -41.95 5.08
C PRO A 175 1.03 -42.77 4.18
N PHE A 176 1.35 -44.06 4.05
CA PHE A 176 0.51 -45.09 3.40
C PHE A 176 0.08 -46.11 4.41
N THR A 177 -1.11 -46.65 4.22
CA THR A 177 -1.64 -47.69 5.06
C THR A 177 -1.58 -49.01 4.31
N ILE A 178 -1.03 -50.05 4.96
CA ILE A 178 -1.03 -51.44 4.52
C ILE A 178 -2.01 -52.14 5.43
N THR A 179 -3.03 -52.79 4.89
CA THR A 179 -3.96 -53.61 5.62
C THR A 179 -3.59 -55.08 5.37
N VAL A 180 -3.30 -55.81 6.43
CA VAL A 180 -3.04 -57.24 6.38
C VAL A 180 -4.37 -57.94 6.68
N GLU A 181 -4.83 -58.74 5.72
CA GLU A 181 -6.04 -59.56 5.91
C GLU A 181 -5.69 -60.85 6.66
N GLU A 182 -6.63 -61.30 7.48
CA GLU A 182 -6.47 -62.59 8.17
C GLU A 182 -6.37 -63.76 7.21
N VAL A 183 -5.41 -64.66 7.44
CA VAL A 183 -5.21 -65.85 6.64
C VAL A 183 -5.48 -67.10 7.50
N THR A 184 -6.38 -67.96 7.04
CA THR A 184 -6.68 -69.18 7.76
C THR A 184 -5.48 -70.14 7.77
N GLY A 185 -5.01 -70.53 8.96
CA GLY A 185 -3.90 -71.47 9.14
C GLY A 185 -2.50 -70.84 9.17
N ALA A 186 -2.39 -69.51 9.15
CA ALA A 186 -1.13 -68.79 9.33
C ALA A 186 -1.35 -67.51 10.16
N THR A 187 -0.29 -67.05 10.82
CA THR A 187 -0.26 -65.73 11.47
C THR A 187 0.68 -64.80 10.74
N VAL A 188 0.35 -63.52 10.66
CA VAL A 188 1.19 -62.46 10.06
C VAL A 188 1.51 -61.42 11.13
N ASP A 189 2.82 -61.09 11.27
CA ASP A 189 3.27 -60.02 12.17
C ASP A 189 4.05 -58.97 11.43
N PRO A 190 3.69 -57.68 11.54
CA PRO A 190 2.52 -57.14 12.22
C PRO A 190 1.21 -57.48 11.48
N ASP A 191 0.14 -57.66 12.25
CA ASP A 191 -1.21 -57.86 11.74
C ASP A 191 -2.00 -56.56 11.62
N GLY A 192 -3.19 -56.63 11.00
CA GLY A 192 -4.11 -55.50 10.90
C GLY A 192 -3.59 -54.33 10.03
N THR A 193 -3.75 -53.13 10.51
CA THR A 193 -3.44 -51.93 9.76
C THR A 193 -2.07 -51.33 10.19
N VAL A 194 -1.13 -51.25 9.25
CA VAL A 194 0.20 -50.73 9.48
C VAL A 194 0.46 -49.47 8.63
N THR A 195 1.00 -48.42 9.22
CA THR A 195 1.38 -47.20 8.51
C THR A 195 2.84 -47.26 8.09
N VAL A 196 3.12 -46.98 6.82
CA VAL A 196 4.48 -46.94 6.23
C VAL A 196 4.63 -45.63 5.50
N SER A 197 5.74 -44.91 5.73
CA SER A 197 5.99 -43.65 5.04
C SER A 197 6.52 -43.88 3.60
N TYR A 198 6.27 -42.95 2.71
CA TYR A 198 6.76 -43.02 1.33
C TYR A 198 8.25 -43.35 1.27
N GLY A 199 8.59 -44.37 0.46
CA GLY A 199 9.96 -44.84 0.26
C GLY A 199 10.57 -45.64 1.42
N ASP A 200 9.82 -45.88 2.50
CA ASP A 200 10.25 -46.76 3.59
C ASP A 200 9.78 -48.19 3.32
N ASN A 201 10.51 -49.17 3.86
CA ASN A 201 10.12 -50.60 3.80
C ASN A 201 9.45 -51.03 5.11
N LYS A 202 8.62 -52.03 5.03
CA LYS A 202 8.04 -52.71 6.17
C LYS A 202 8.11 -54.21 5.96
N ASP A 203 8.75 -54.92 6.92
CA ASP A 203 8.82 -56.37 6.90
C ASP A 203 7.61 -56.98 7.59
N PHE A 204 7.15 -58.10 7.06
CA PHE A 204 6.08 -58.94 7.63
C PHE A 204 6.60 -60.34 7.77
N THR A 205 6.41 -60.94 8.98
CA THR A 205 6.75 -62.31 9.24
C THR A 205 5.51 -63.17 9.17
N ILE A 206 5.55 -64.31 8.48
CA ILE A 206 4.46 -65.26 8.35
C ILE A 206 4.88 -66.54 9.03
N THR A 207 4.03 -67.07 9.94
CA THR A 207 4.26 -68.28 10.69
C THR A 207 3.03 -69.17 10.67
#